data_3cb496590e929ab8989abe1fa533e5f8
#
_entry.id   3cb496590e929ab8989abe1fa533e5f8
#
_cell.length_a   1.000
_cell.length_b   1.000
_cell.length_c   1.000
_cell.angle_alpha   90.00
_cell.angle_beta   90.00
_cell.angle_gamma   90.00
#
_symmetry.space_group_name_H-M   'P 1'
#
loop_
_entity.id
_entity.type
_entity.pdbx_description
1 polymer ?
#
loop_
_entity_poly.entity_id
_entity_poly.type
_entity_poly.pdbx_seq_one_letter_code
_entity_poly.pdbx_strand_id
1 'polypeptide(L)'
;MADINEAVDKYIAAIRSMDIATLMATLTPEALGKAMSLGGGAPPVNIKDIRAEKQSEEGGEYVYHLVVDADSGGGTMMTRWKEIDGAWKIVDLAQV
;
A
#
# COMPACT_ATOMS: atom_id res chain seq x y z
N MET A 1 -0.85 19.99 3.65
CA MET A 1 -0.04 18.83 3.21
C MET A 1 -0.43 17.60 3.99
N ALA A 2 -0.72 16.52 3.31
CA ALA A 2 -1.06 15.29 3.99
C ALA A 2 0.19 14.68 4.63
N ASP A 3 0.03 14.18 5.85
CA ASP A 3 1.06 13.42 6.53
C ASP A 3 1.14 12.03 5.89
N ILE A 4 2.35 11.48 5.75
CA ILE A 4 2.52 10.13 5.23
C ILE A 4 1.75 9.11 6.06
N ASN A 5 1.69 9.29 7.37
CA ASN A 5 0.92 8.41 8.25
C ASN A 5 -0.56 8.40 7.90
N GLU A 6 -1.12 9.56 7.60
CA GLU A 6 -2.51 9.65 7.16
C GLU A 6 -2.73 8.92 5.82
N ALA A 7 -1.80 9.08 4.90
CA ALA A 7 -1.90 8.42 3.60
C ALA A 7 -1.85 6.89 3.75
N VAL A 8 -0.95 6.39 4.60
CA VAL A 8 -0.83 4.96 4.88
C VAL A 8 -2.10 4.45 5.55
N ASP A 9 -2.63 5.19 6.54
CA ASP A 9 -3.87 4.80 7.23
C ASP A 9 -5.06 4.77 6.28
N LYS A 10 -5.14 5.73 5.37
CA LYS A 10 -6.18 5.76 4.34
C LYS A 10 -6.10 4.54 3.43
N TYR A 11 -4.89 4.17 3.05
CA TYR A 11 -4.68 3.01 2.19
C TYR A 11 -5.11 1.73 2.89
N ILE A 12 -4.73 1.59 4.17
CA ILE A 12 -5.13 0.44 4.98
C ILE A 12 -6.66 0.39 5.11
N ALA A 13 -7.30 1.52 5.37
CA ALA A 13 -8.76 1.59 5.47
C ALA A 13 -9.42 1.20 4.14
N ALA A 14 -8.83 1.60 3.02
CA ALA A 14 -9.35 1.24 1.71
C ALA A 14 -9.25 -0.27 1.46
N ILE A 15 -8.15 -0.90 1.91
CA ILE A 15 -8.01 -2.36 1.81
C ILE A 15 -9.09 -3.04 2.63
N ARG A 16 -9.32 -2.59 3.87
CA ARG A 16 -10.31 -3.17 4.77
C ARG A 16 -11.73 -3.04 4.24
N SER A 17 -12.03 -1.90 3.59
CA SER A 17 -13.38 -1.63 3.06
C SER A 17 -13.54 -2.09 1.62
N MET A 18 -12.50 -2.66 1.01
CA MET A 18 -12.52 -3.08 -0.40
C MET A 18 -12.78 -1.91 -1.34
N ASP A 19 -12.27 -0.74 -0.99
CA ASP A 19 -12.43 0.47 -1.80
C ASP A 19 -11.38 0.50 -2.91
N ILE A 20 -11.69 -0.19 -3.99
CA ILE A 20 -10.76 -0.38 -5.11
C ILE A 20 -10.38 0.97 -5.74
N ALA A 21 -11.34 1.89 -5.82
CA ALA A 21 -11.08 3.21 -6.42
C ALA A 21 -9.99 3.96 -5.67
N THR A 22 -10.03 3.94 -4.34
CA THR A 22 -9.01 4.59 -3.51
C THR A 22 -7.66 3.87 -3.63
N LEU A 23 -7.68 2.53 -3.66
CA LEU A 23 -6.45 1.75 -3.84
C LEU A 23 -5.77 2.11 -5.16
N MET A 24 -6.52 2.13 -6.25
CA MET A 24 -5.98 2.47 -7.56
C MET A 24 -5.50 3.91 -7.63
N ALA A 25 -6.23 4.83 -7.00
CA ALA A 25 -5.85 6.24 -6.99
C ALA A 25 -4.55 6.50 -6.22
N THR A 26 -4.20 5.64 -5.28
CA THR A 26 -2.98 5.75 -4.48
C THR A 26 -1.76 5.21 -5.23
N LEU A 27 -1.95 4.34 -6.20
CA LEU A 27 -0.86 3.73 -6.96
C LEU A 27 -0.54 4.57 -8.20
N THR A 28 0.76 4.75 -8.47
CA THR A 28 1.17 5.29 -9.76
C THR A 28 0.93 4.25 -10.85
N PRO A 29 0.90 4.64 -12.14
CA PRO A 29 0.73 3.66 -13.22
C PRO A 29 1.76 2.54 -13.18
N GLU A 30 3.01 2.84 -12.83
CA GLU A 30 4.07 1.84 -12.71
C GLU A 30 3.79 0.87 -11.57
N ALA A 31 3.39 1.40 -10.42
CA ALA A 31 3.08 0.58 -9.26
C ALA A 31 1.83 -0.27 -9.51
N LEU A 32 0.84 0.29 -10.19
CA LEU A 32 -0.35 -0.46 -10.55
C LEU A 32 -0.03 -1.64 -11.46
N GLY A 33 0.84 -1.42 -12.45
CA GLY A 33 1.30 -2.50 -13.32
C GLY A 33 2.00 -3.60 -12.54
N LYS A 34 2.84 -3.23 -11.58
CA LYS A 34 3.52 -4.19 -10.72
C LYS A 34 2.53 -4.96 -9.85
N ALA A 35 1.55 -4.28 -9.28
CA ALA A 35 0.53 -4.93 -8.46
C ALA A 35 -0.22 -6.00 -9.25
N MET A 36 -0.57 -5.70 -10.49
CA MET A 36 -1.25 -6.64 -11.37
C MET A 36 -0.36 -7.83 -11.69
N SER A 37 0.93 -7.60 -11.88
CA SER A 37 1.91 -8.68 -12.14
C SER A 37 2.09 -9.59 -10.94
N LEU A 38 1.96 -9.06 -9.73
CA LEU A 38 2.19 -9.80 -8.49
C LEU A 38 0.98 -10.63 -8.03
N GLY A 39 -0.12 -10.60 -8.73
CA GLY A 39 -1.25 -11.43 -8.35
C GLY A 39 -2.61 -10.77 -8.54
N GLY A 40 -2.70 -9.85 -9.48
CA GLY A 40 -3.97 -9.28 -9.87
C GLY A 40 -4.44 -8.08 -9.09
N GLY A 41 -3.68 -7.63 -8.12
CA GLY A 41 -3.98 -6.39 -7.39
C GLY A 41 -5.24 -6.41 -6.54
N ALA A 42 -5.88 -7.56 -6.39
CA ALA A 42 -7.05 -7.66 -5.52
C ALA A 42 -6.61 -7.77 -4.06
N PRO A 43 -7.25 -7.04 -3.15
CA PRO A 43 -6.93 -7.18 -1.74
C PRO A 43 -7.35 -8.58 -1.25
N PRO A 44 -6.66 -9.12 -0.24
CA PRO A 44 -7.05 -10.39 0.35
C PRO A 44 -8.43 -10.30 0.97
N VAL A 45 -9.16 -11.42 0.97
CA VAL A 45 -10.48 -11.49 1.58
C VAL A 45 -10.37 -11.89 3.06
N ASN A 46 -11.35 -11.47 3.85
CA ASN A 46 -11.43 -11.81 5.28
C ASN A 46 -10.17 -11.40 6.04
N ILE A 47 -9.77 -10.16 5.88
CA ILE A 47 -8.62 -9.60 6.59
C ILE A 47 -8.92 -9.52 8.08
N LYS A 48 -8.09 -10.18 8.90
CA LYS A 48 -8.18 -10.12 10.36
C LYS A 48 -7.49 -8.89 10.90
N ASP A 49 -6.32 -8.58 10.36
CA ASP A 49 -5.53 -7.44 10.78
C ASP A 49 -4.63 -7.00 9.64
N ILE A 50 -4.31 -5.72 9.65
CA ILE A 50 -3.34 -5.16 8.71
C ILE A 50 -2.64 -4.00 9.41
N ARG A 51 -1.32 -3.97 9.33
CA ARG A 51 -0.54 -2.89 9.94
C ARG A 51 0.58 -2.47 9.00
N ALA A 52 1.04 -1.24 9.18
CA ALA A 52 2.16 -0.70 8.42
C ALA A 52 3.36 -0.56 9.34
N GLU A 53 4.52 -1.00 8.86
CA GLU A 53 5.77 -0.88 9.58
C GLU A 53 6.75 -0.08 8.72
N LYS A 54 7.15 1.08 9.21
CA LYS A 54 8.11 1.92 8.52
C LYS A 54 9.48 1.25 8.50
N GLN A 55 10.04 1.05 7.31
CA GLN A 55 11.34 0.41 7.14
C GLN A 55 12.45 1.42 6.91
N SER A 56 12.21 2.43 6.09
CA SER A 56 13.23 3.42 5.79
C SER A 56 12.61 4.73 5.31
N GLU A 57 13.43 5.76 5.35
CA GLU A 57 13.09 7.08 4.85
C GLU A 57 14.35 7.66 4.23
N GLU A 58 14.32 7.99 2.95
CA GLU A 58 15.48 8.48 2.25
C GLU A 58 15.06 9.36 1.08
N GLY A 59 15.61 10.58 1.02
CA GLY A 59 15.39 11.48 -0.11
C GLY A 59 13.92 11.84 -0.35
N GLY A 60 13.12 11.88 0.69
CA GLY A 60 11.68 12.18 0.57
C GLY A 60 10.83 10.98 0.19
N GLU A 61 11.43 9.80 0.10
CA GLU A 61 10.72 8.55 -0.14
C GLU A 61 10.69 7.72 1.13
N TYR A 62 9.56 7.07 1.36
CA TYR A 62 9.35 6.23 2.53
C TYR A 62 9.07 4.80 2.09
N VAL A 63 9.64 3.84 2.79
CA VAL A 63 9.34 2.42 2.56
C VAL A 63 8.58 1.90 3.78
N TYR A 64 7.40 1.36 3.53
CA TYR A 64 6.58 0.73 4.56
C TYR A 64 6.31 -0.71 4.17
N HIS A 65 6.41 -1.61 5.13
CA HIS A 65 5.92 -2.98 4.97
C HIS A 65 4.50 -3.04 5.48
N LEU A 66 3.59 -3.48 4.62
CA LEU A 66 2.21 -3.74 5.02
C LEU A 66 2.10 -5.21 5.40
N VAL A 67 1.87 -5.45 6.68
CA VAL A 67 1.75 -6.82 7.20
C VAL A 67 0.27 -7.14 7.29
N VAL A 68 -0.17 -8.12 6.50
CA VAL A 68 -1.57 -8.52 6.40
C VAL A 68 -1.75 -9.89 7.05
N ASP A 69 -2.75 -9.99 7.92
CA ASP A 69 -3.20 -11.26 8.49
C ASP A 69 -4.61 -11.51 8.01
N ALA A 70 -4.84 -12.62 7.35
CA ALA A 70 -6.13 -12.95 6.75
C ALA A 70 -6.41 -14.44 6.90
N ASP A 71 -7.68 -14.83 6.77
CA ASP A 71 -8.08 -16.24 6.88
C ASP A 71 -7.41 -17.13 5.85
N SER A 72 -7.12 -16.59 4.67
CA SER A 72 -6.43 -17.31 3.60
C SER A 72 -4.92 -17.41 3.81
N GLY A 73 -4.42 -16.90 4.93
CA GLY A 73 -3.00 -16.77 5.19
C GLY A 73 -2.62 -15.31 5.21
N GLY A 74 -1.44 -15.02 5.71
CA GLY A 74 -0.94 -13.66 5.77
C GLY A 74 0.13 -13.42 4.72
N GLY A 75 0.62 -12.20 4.69
CA GLY A 75 1.73 -11.84 3.83
C GLY A 75 2.22 -10.44 4.15
N THR A 76 3.41 -10.14 3.69
CA THR A 76 4.01 -8.83 3.85
C THR A 76 4.30 -8.27 2.47
N MET A 77 3.91 -7.02 2.25
CA MET A 77 4.16 -6.33 0.99
C MET A 77 4.97 -5.08 1.25
N MET A 78 6.05 -4.91 0.52
CA MET A 78 6.83 -3.68 0.55
C MET A 78 6.11 -2.64 -0.29
N THR A 79 5.94 -1.45 0.25
CA THR A 79 5.39 -0.31 -0.49
C THR A 79 6.36 0.86 -0.37
N ARG A 80 6.67 1.48 -1.50
CA ARG A 80 7.50 2.69 -1.52
C ARG A 80 6.61 3.87 -1.83
N TRP A 81 6.67 4.87 -0.98
CA TRP A 81 5.82 6.05 -1.05
C TRP A 81 6.60 7.28 -1.42
N LYS A 82 6.01 8.11 -2.25
CA LYS A 82 6.59 9.38 -2.64
C LYS A 82 5.48 10.41 -2.77
N GLU A 83 5.77 11.65 -2.38
CA GLU A 83 4.81 12.74 -2.58
C GLU A 83 4.87 13.20 -4.04
N ILE A 84 3.72 13.20 -4.70
CA ILE A 84 3.57 13.63 -6.09
C ILE A 84 2.41 14.61 -6.14
N ASP A 85 2.68 15.85 -6.57
CA ASP A 85 1.67 16.91 -6.68
C ASP A 85 0.88 17.13 -5.38
N GLY A 86 1.57 17.05 -4.25
CA GLY A 86 0.98 17.29 -2.94
C GLY A 86 0.24 16.10 -2.36
N ALA A 87 0.31 14.93 -2.99
CA ALA A 87 -0.35 13.72 -2.50
C ALA A 87 0.65 12.58 -2.41
N TRP A 88 0.54 11.78 -1.36
CA TRP A 88 1.39 10.60 -1.20
C TRP A 88 0.88 9.48 -2.10
N LYS A 89 1.78 8.94 -2.91
CA LYS A 89 1.48 7.85 -3.85
C LYS A 89 2.44 6.70 -3.62
N ILE A 90 1.99 5.50 -3.89
CA ILE A 90 2.86 4.32 -3.92
C ILE A 90 3.49 4.26 -5.30
N VAL A 91 4.82 4.36 -5.35
CA VAL A 91 5.56 4.36 -6.62
C VAL A 91 6.18 3.01 -6.95
N ASP A 92 6.25 2.13 -5.96
CA ASP A 92 6.77 0.79 -6.14
C ASP A 92 6.20 -0.13 -5.08
N LEU A 93 6.08 -1.40 -5.40
CA LEU A 93 5.68 -2.42 -4.43
C LEU A 93 6.23 -3.77 -4.83
N ALA A 94 6.40 -4.63 -3.84
CA ALA A 94 6.93 -5.97 -4.05
C ALA A 94 6.48 -6.88 -2.91
N GLN A 95 6.43 -8.17 -3.19
CA GLN A 95 6.22 -9.16 -2.14
C GLN A 95 7.50 -9.38 -1.35
N VAL A 96 7.36 -9.46 -0.05
CA VAL A 96 8.48 -9.72 0.84
C VAL A 96 8.57 -11.20 1.19
#